data_60c7ec77a0188405d6ae8f53439fd37a
#
_entry.id   60c7ec77a0188405d6ae8f53439fd37a
#
_cell.length_a   1.000
_cell.length_b   1.000
_cell.length_c   1.000
_cell.angle_alpha   90.00
_cell.angle_beta   90.00
_cell.angle_gamma   90.00
#
_symmetry.space_group_name_H-M   'P 1'
#
loop_
_entity.id
_entity.type
_entity.pdbx_description
1 polymer ?
#
loop_
_entity_poly.entity_id
_entity_poly.type
_entity_poly.pdbx_seq_one_letter_code
_entity_poly.pdbx_strand_id
1 'polypeptide(L)'
;VETTLVAMVLLLLVVFALFYGLYRFLLLINPVGLFRGNSWLGGRLRKNAAMASENGLHKLLLGRWQDAYKLLVENADRVDNPMFNYLAASLAAWQRGDDASWNYCLEQAGIKARNPSHGIKTLKALLEYRSGKVEQSLAILLALDKEMPGSPYVLGLLNTIYQSLEDWEKLEAMLPAMEKAKVISSEDLARLKEKIIASSLQKITEQSGGQAV
;
A
#
# COMPACT_ATOMS: atom_id res chain seq x y z
N VAL A 1 2.52 69.45 43.17
CA VAL A 1 3.25 68.78 42.02
C VAL A 1 3.96 67.51 42.47
N GLU A 2 4.47 67.42 43.67
CA GLU A 2 5.23 66.25 44.20
C GLU A 2 4.31 65.07 44.52
N THR A 3 3.08 65.30 45.00
CA THR A 3 2.12 64.25 45.31
C THR A 3 1.59 63.52 44.08
N THR A 4 1.52 64.20 42.92
CA THR A 4 1.10 63.62 41.67
C THR A 4 2.18 62.72 41.05
N LEU A 5 3.45 63.04 41.24
CA LEU A 5 4.58 62.26 40.76
C LEU A 5 4.72 60.95 41.56
N VAL A 6 4.56 60.97 42.85
CA VAL A 6 4.56 59.78 43.71
C VAL A 6 3.37 58.86 43.41
N ALA A 7 2.16 59.44 43.18
CA ALA A 7 0.99 58.67 42.80
C ALA A 7 1.16 57.98 41.41
N MET A 8 1.82 58.69 40.49
CA MET A 8 2.08 58.12 39.13
C MET A 8 3.08 56.95 39.19
N VAL A 9 4.13 57.08 40.02
CA VAL A 9 5.11 55.97 40.20
C VAL A 9 4.47 54.76 40.89
N LEU A 10 3.62 54.98 41.88
CA LEU A 10 2.91 53.91 42.58
C LEU A 10 1.93 53.19 41.63
N LEU A 11 1.21 53.95 40.79
CA LEU A 11 0.33 53.37 39.78
C LEU A 11 1.10 52.51 38.75
N LEU A 12 2.27 52.97 38.33
CA LEU A 12 3.14 52.25 37.39
C LEU A 12 3.69 50.96 38.00
N LEU A 13 4.04 50.96 39.27
CA LEU A 13 4.46 49.77 40.01
C LEU A 13 3.33 48.75 40.18
N VAL A 14 2.10 49.20 40.43
CA VAL A 14 0.94 48.32 40.52
C VAL A 14 0.63 47.68 39.16
N VAL A 15 0.66 48.46 38.08
CA VAL A 15 0.47 47.94 36.72
C VAL A 15 1.54 46.92 36.36
N PHE A 16 2.81 47.21 36.68
CA PHE A 16 3.93 46.28 36.45
C PHE A 16 3.77 45.00 37.26
N ALA A 17 3.37 45.08 38.53
CA ALA A 17 3.12 43.92 39.38
C ALA A 17 1.97 43.05 38.85
N LEU A 18 0.90 43.68 38.32
CA LEU A 18 -0.22 42.97 37.68
C LEU A 18 0.22 42.26 36.37
N PHE A 19 1.00 42.96 35.55
CA PHE A 19 1.53 42.36 34.31
C PHE A 19 2.52 41.22 34.62
N TYR A 20 3.37 41.36 35.62
CA TYR A 20 4.29 40.31 36.04
C TYR A 20 3.54 39.13 36.67
N GLY A 21 2.53 39.39 37.47
CA GLY A 21 1.64 38.37 38.04
C GLY A 21 0.89 37.60 36.92
N LEU A 22 0.35 38.32 35.95
CA LEU A 22 -0.33 37.73 34.79
C LEU A 22 0.65 36.92 33.93
N TYR A 23 1.85 37.42 33.65
CA TYR A 23 2.91 36.71 32.93
C TYR A 23 3.31 35.43 33.66
N ARG A 24 3.50 35.48 34.97
CA ARG A 24 3.87 34.31 35.78
C ARG A 24 2.71 33.33 35.91
N PHE A 25 1.47 33.81 35.94
CA PHE A 25 0.27 32.99 35.91
C PHE A 25 0.11 32.26 34.54
N LEU A 26 0.39 32.93 33.43
CA LEU A 26 0.44 32.32 32.09
C LEU A 26 1.58 31.31 31.96
N LEU A 27 2.71 31.50 32.62
CA LEU A 27 3.81 30.53 32.69
C LEU A 27 3.48 29.33 33.60
N LEU A 28 2.72 29.52 34.68
CA LEU A 28 2.24 28.44 35.56
C LEU A 28 1.14 27.61 34.92
N ILE A 29 0.27 28.20 34.10
CA ILE A 29 -0.60 27.51 33.17
C ILE A 29 0.25 27.16 31.95
N ASN A 30 1.22 26.27 32.15
CA ASN A 30 2.13 25.78 31.13
C ASN A 30 1.31 25.30 29.89
N PRO A 31 1.15 26.12 28.81
CA PRO A 31 0.38 25.70 27.64
C PRO A 31 0.99 24.47 26.97
N VAL A 32 2.30 24.24 27.21
CA VAL A 32 3.00 23.00 26.79
C VAL A 32 2.46 21.79 27.57
N GLY A 33 2.01 21.95 28.82
CA GLY A 33 1.35 20.90 29.59
C GLY A 33 -0.07 20.58 29.10
N LEU A 34 -0.81 21.58 28.64
CA LEU A 34 -2.13 21.38 27.99
C LEU A 34 -1.99 20.71 26.61
N PHE A 35 -0.95 21.04 25.85
CA PHE A 35 -0.59 20.31 24.62
C PHE A 35 -0.05 18.90 24.90
N ARG A 36 0.57 18.66 26.06
CA ARG A 36 1.02 17.34 26.52
C ARG A 36 -0.12 16.46 27.05
N GLY A 37 -1.21 17.04 27.53
CA GLY A 37 -2.46 16.33 27.84
C GLY A 37 -3.12 15.71 26.61
N ASN A 38 -2.83 16.22 25.41
CA ASN A 38 -3.22 15.60 24.13
C ASN A 38 -2.53 14.24 23.88
N SER A 39 -1.47 13.90 24.56
CA SER A 39 -0.80 12.60 24.41
C SER A 39 -1.64 11.44 24.94
N TRP A 40 -2.41 11.67 26.02
CA TRP A 40 -3.30 10.64 26.57
C TRP A 40 -4.55 10.43 25.71
N LEU A 41 -5.16 11.52 25.20
CA LEU A 41 -6.25 11.45 24.22
C LEU A 41 -5.77 10.86 22.90
N GLY A 42 -4.58 11.24 22.43
CA GLY A 42 -3.97 10.67 21.24
C GLY A 42 -3.69 9.16 21.37
N GLY A 43 -3.20 8.72 22.51
CA GLY A 43 -2.97 7.30 22.81
C GLY A 43 -4.28 6.48 22.83
N ARG A 44 -5.35 7.05 23.39
CA ARG A 44 -6.67 6.40 23.42
C ARG A 44 -7.31 6.32 22.03
N LEU A 45 -7.19 7.39 21.23
CA LEU A 45 -7.66 7.42 19.85
C LEU A 45 -6.89 6.42 18.97
N ARG A 46 -5.57 6.32 19.13
CA ARG A 46 -4.75 5.30 18.43
C ARG A 46 -5.15 3.89 18.81
N LYS A 47 -5.34 3.62 20.10
CA LYS A 47 -5.78 2.30 20.56
C LYS A 47 -7.14 1.91 19.98
N ASN A 48 -8.10 2.83 19.96
CA ASN A 48 -9.40 2.60 19.37
C ASN A 48 -9.30 2.38 17.85
N ALA A 49 -8.45 3.14 17.15
CA ALA A 49 -8.20 2.94 15.73
C ALA A 49 -7.55 1.59 15.42
N ALA A 50 -6.61 1.14 16.25
CA ALA A 50 -6.00 -0.18 16.12
C ALA A 50 -7.04 -1.30 16.28
N MET A 51 -7.88 -1.23 17.32
CA MET A 51 -8.97 -2.20 17.53
C MET A 51 -10.00 -2.18 16.38
N ALA A 52 -10.32 -0.99 15.85
CA ALA A 52 -11.20 -0.88 14.68
C ALA A 52 -10.57 -1.47 13.42
N SER A 53 -9.25 -1.31 13.23
CA SER A 53 -8.50 -1.91 12.13
C SER A 53 -8.46 -3.44 12.23
N GLU A 54 -8.21 -3.98 13.42
CA GLU A 54 -8.28 -5.43 13.68
C GLU A 54 -9.68 -5.99 13.34
N ASN A 55 -10.74 -5.29 13.76
CA ASN A 55 -12.11 -5.68 13.40
C ASN A 55 -12.36 -5.57 11.89
N GLY A 56 -11.78 -4.54 11.23
CA GLY A 56 -11.81 -4.41 9.78
C GLY A 56 -11.15 -5.59 9.07
N LEU A 57 -9.98 -6.03 9.53
CA LEU A 57 -9.30 -7.22 9.02
C LEU A 57 -10.12 -8.50 9.27
N HIS A 58 -10.70 -8.63 10.46
CA HIS A 58 -11.58 -9.77 10.75
C HIS A 58 -12.79 -9.81 9.80
N LYS A 59 -13.42 -8.67 9.52
CA LYS A 59 -14.51 -8.57 8.55
C LYS A 59 -14.06 -8.89 7.12
N LEU A 60 -12.83 -8.50 6.75
CA LEU A 60 -12.23 -8.87 5.46
C LEU A 60 -12.15 -10.39 5.31
N LEU A 61 -11.64 -11.10 6.33
CA LEU A 61 -11.56 -12.56 6.33
C LEU A 61 -12.94 -13.25 6.29
N LEU A 62 -13.98 -12.61 6.83
CA LEU A 62 -15.35 -13.11 6.78
C LEU A 62 -16.09 -12.76 5.46
N GLY A 63 -15.44 -12.12 4.50
CA GLY A 63 -16.07 -11.70 3.25
C GLY A 63 -17.03 -10.50 3.38
N ARG A 64 -16.99 -9.78 4.51
CA ARG A 64 -17.81 -8.58 4.74
C ARG A 64 -17.10 -7.35 4.18
N TRP A 65 -16.94 -7.33 2.86
CA TRP A 65 -16.06 -6.38 2.15
C TRP A 65 -16.40 -4.91 2.40
N GLN A 66 -17.69 -4.57 2.42
CA GLN A 66 -18.14 -3.19 2.65
C GLN A 66 -17.77 -2.68 4.03
N ASP A 67 -18.03 -3.49 5.07
CA ASP A 67 -17.74 -3.12 6.46
C ASP A 67 -16.22 -3.08 6.70
N ALA A 68 -15.50 -4.03 6.10
CA ALA A 68 -14.04 -4.10 6.16
C ALA A 68 -13.42 -2.82 5.57
N TYR A 69 -13.80 -2.47 4.35
CA TYR A 69 -13.32 -1.26 3.66
C TYR A 69 -13.53 -0.01 4.52
N LYS A 70 -14.76 0.19 5.00
CA LYS A 70 -15.12 1.35 5.83
C LYS A 70 -14.24 1.47 7.06
N LEU A 71 -14.15 0.39 7.86
CA LEU A 71 -13.36 0.39 9.10
C LEU A 71 -11.87 0.61 8.84
N LEU A 72 -11.32 0.00 7.79
CA LEU A 72 -9.90 0.10 7.46
C LEU A 72 -9.53 1.50 6.97
N VAL A 73 -10.33 2.11 6.09
CA VAL A 73 -10.05 3.46 5.55
C VAL A 73 -10.25 4.53 6.60
N GLU A 74 -11.37 4.52 7.36
CA GLU A 74 -11.68 5.53 8.37
C GLU A 74 -10.62 5.61 9.49
N ASN A 75 -9.93 4.51 9.75
CA ASN A 75 -8.93 4.41 10.81
C ASN A 75 -7.48 4.38 10.30
N ALA A 76 -7.25 4.36 8.97
CA ALA A 76 -5.94 4.21 8.39
C ALA A 76 -4.92 5.23 8.92
N ASP A 77 -5.24 6.52 8.90
CA ASP A 77 -4.32 7.57 9.29
C ASP A 77 -4.12 7.73 10.82
N ARG A 78 -4.87 6.96 11.61
CA ARG A 78 -4.80 6.99 13.08
C ARG A 78 -4.00 5.84 13.68
N VAL A 79 -3.59 4.87 12.89
CA VAL A 79 -2.74 3.74 13.30
C VAL A 79 -1.27 4.03 13.05
N ASP A 80 -0.39 3.27 13.68
CA ASP A 80 1.05 3.48 13.55
C ASP A 80 1.60 3.13 12.16
N ASN A 81 0.91 2.24 11.43
CA ASN A 81 1.28 1.86 10.08
C ASN A 81 0.08 1.93 9.11
N PRO A 82 -0.22 3.12 8.60
CA PRO A 82 -1.35 3.35 7.69
C PRO A 82 -1.32 2.49 6.43
N MET A 83 -0.13 2.18 5.92
CA MET A 83 0.07 1.42 4.69
C MET A 83 -0.69 0.09 4.70
N PHE A 84 -0.63 -0.67 5.80
CA PHE A 84 -1.30 -1.98 5.89
C PHE A 84 -2.83 -1.86 5.87
N ASN A 85 -3.38 -0.81 6.49
CA ASN A 85 -4.81 -0.56 6.43
C ASN A 85 -5.28 -0.28 5.01
N TYR A 86 -4.53 0.55 4.28
CA TYR A 86 -4.84 0.85 2.89
C TYR A 86 -4.66 -0.37 1.98
N LEU A 87 -3.66 -1.23 2.20
CA LEU A 87 -3.51 -2.49 1.45
C LEU A 87 -4.69 -3.43 1.69
N ALA A 88 -5.10 -3.61 2.93
CA ALA A 88 -6.26 -4.44 3.26
C ALA A 88 -7.56 -3.85 2.72
N ALA A 89 -7.71 -2.52 2.78
CA ALA A 89 -8.85 -1.82 2.19
C ALA A 89 -8.91 -1.95 0.67
N SER A 90 -7.75 -1.95 -0.01
CA SER A 90 -7.69 -2.17 -1.46
C SER A 90 -8.22 -3.56 -1.85
N LEU A 91 -7.89 -4.59 -1.09
CA LEU A 91 -8.44 -5.93 -1.29
C LEU A 91 -9.95 -5.98 -1.08
N ALA A 92 -10.45 -5.30 -0.03
CA ALA A 92 -11.89 -5.21 0.23
C ALA A 92 -12.63 -4.49 -0.89
N ALA A 93 -12.08 -3.39 -1.40
CA ALA A 93 -12.66 -2.62 -2.51
C ALA A 93 -12.64 -3.42 -3.81
N TRP A 94 -11.54 -4.13 -4.10
CA TRP A 94 -11.42 -4.99 -5.26
C TRP A 94 -12.47 -6.10 -5.25
N GLN A 95 -12.67 -6.77 -4.12
CA GLN A 95 -13.69 -7.81 -3.96
C GLN A 95 -15.13 -7.30 -4.18
N ARG A 96 -15.35 -5.99 -4.05
CA ARG A 96 -16.64 -5.32 -4.34
C ARG A 96 -16.77 -4.92 -5.80
N GLY A 97 -15.73 -5.07 -6.62
CA GLY A 97 -15.68 -4.55 -7.98
C GLY A 97 -15.57 -3.01 -8.06
N ASP A 98 -15.09 -2.36 -7.00
CA ASP A 98 -14.97 -0.91 -6.93
C ASP A 98 -13.55 -0.48 -7.35
N ASP A 99 -13.36 -0.33 -8.67
CA ASP A 99 -12.07 -0.02 -9.29
C ASP A 99 -11.49 1.31 -8.80
N ALA A 100 -12.32 2.31 -8.58
CA ALA A 100 -11.86 3.62 -8.12
C ALA A 100 -11.30 3.53 -6.69
N SER A 101 -12.02 2.86 -5.80
CA SER A 101 -11.63 2.74 -4.39
C SER A 101 -10.37 1.90 -4.19
N TRP A 102 -10.20 0.76 -4.89
CA TRP A 102 -9.01 -0.04 -4.69
C TRP A 102 -7.76 0.63 -5.26
N ASN A 103 -7.85 1.32 -6.40
CA ASN A 103 -6.75 2.13 -6.94
C ASN A 103 -6.36 3.25 -5.98
N TYR A 104 -7.33 4.00 -5.46
CA TYR A 104 -7.10 5.03 -4.45
C TYR A 104 -6.36 4.46 -3.22
N CYS A 105 -6.82 3.32 -2.70
CA CYS A 105 -6.18 2.70 -1.54
C CYS A 105 -4.74 2.27 -1.82
N LEU A 106 -4.43 1.73 -3.00
CA LEU A 106 -3.06 1.37 -3.36
C LEU A 106 -2.16 2.61 -3.50
N GLU A 107 -2.68 3.70 -4.06
CA GLU A 107 -1.97 4.96 -4.13
C GLU A 107 -1.66 5.52 -2.73
N GLN A 108 -2.67 5.55 -1.83
CA GLN A 108 -2.47 5.95 -0.44
C GLN A 108 -1.47 5.04 0.28
N ALA A 109 -1.53 3.73 0.08
CA ALA A 109 -0.53 2.81 0.60
C ALA A 109 0.89 3.16 0.13
N GLY A 110 1.04 3.51 -1.14
CA GLY A 110 2.32 3.96 -1.72
C GLY A 110 2.84 5.25 -1.09
N ILE A 111 1.97 6.24 -0.89
CA ILE A 111 2.32 7.52 -0.24
C ILE A 111 2.75 7.30 1.22
N LYS A 112 2.09 6.37 1.93
CA LYS A 112 2.37 6.06 3.35
C LYS A 112 3.51 5.06 3.53
N ALA A 113 3.99 4.43 2.48
CA ALA A 113 5.10 3.50 2.53
C ALA A 113 6.41 4.22 2.87
N ARG A 114 7.17 3.68 3.82
CA ARG A 114 8.49 4.24 4.21
C ARG A 114 9.60 3.88 3.23
N ASN A 115 9.41 2.84 2.42
CA ASN A 115 10.36 2.34 1.42
C ASN A 115 9.66 2.17 0.06
N PRO A 116 10.40 2.21 -1.06
CA PRO A 116 9.84 1.90 -2.37
C PRO A 116 9.19 0.51 -2.30
N SER A 117 7.87 0.50 -2.46
CA SER A 117 7.13 -0.72 -2.17
C SER A 117 6.90 -1.51 -3.44
N HIS A 118 7.88 -2.32 -3.82
CA HIS A 118 7.70 -3.34 -4.84
C HIS A 118 6.49 -4.23 -4.52
N GLY A 119 6.24 -4.51 -3.23
CA GLY A 119 5.06 -5.25 -2.79
C GLY A 119 3.73 -4.60 -3.18
N ILE A 120 3.61 -3.26 -3.10
CA ILE A 120 2.40 -2.56 -3.54
C ILE A 120 2.23 -2.65 -5.05
N LYS A 121 3.31 -2.45 -5.83
CA LYS A 121 3.31 -2.65 -7.29
C LYS A 121 2.92 -4.09 -7.66
N THR A 122 3.46 -5.06 -6.93
CA THR A 122 3.15 -6.48 -7.15
C THR A 122 1.68 -6.79 -6.84
N LEU A 123 1.15 -6.26 -5.74
CA LEU A 123 -0.28 -6.40 -5.43
C LEU A 123 -1.13 -5.72 -6.51
N LYS A 124 -0.76 -4.53 -6.98
CA LYS A 124 -1.44 -3.86 -8.08
C LYS A 124 -1.48 -4.73 -9.33
N ALA A 125 -0.35 -5.28 -9.74
CA ALA A 125 -0.28 -6.18 -10.89
C ALA A 125 -1.19 -7.41 -10.73
N LEU A 126 -1.20 -8.02 -9.54
CA LEU A 126 -2.08 -9.14 -9.25
C LEU A 126 -3.57 -8.76 -9.37
N LEU A 127 -3.98 -7.62 -8.81
CA LEU A 127 -5.38 -7.17 -8.86
C LEU A 127 -5.80 -6.78 -10.28
N GLU A 128 -4.92 -6.12 -11.05
CA GLU A 128 -5.18 -5.84 -12.48
C GLU A 128 -5.37 -7.13 -13.28
N TYR A 129 -4.49 -8.12 -13.08
CA TYR A 129 -4.63 -9.44 -13.73
C TYR A 129 -5.95 -10.11 -13.37
N ARG A 130 -6.29 -10.15 -12.08
CA ARG A 130 -7.55 -10.75 -11.60
C ARG A 130 -8.80 -10.00 -12.07
N SER A 131 -8.66 -8.74 -12.42
CA SER A 131 -9.72 -7.90 -13.01
C SER A 131 -9.80 -8.04 -14.55
N GLY A 132 -9.01 -8.93 -15.15
CA GLY A 132 -8.96 -9.12 -16.61
C GLY A 132 -8.13 -8.05 -17.36
N LYS A 133 -7.48 -7.15 -16.66
CA LYS A 133 -6.64 -6.08 -17.23
C LYS A 133 -5.20 -6.60 -17.43
N VAL A 134 -5.07 -7.60 -18.30
CA VAL A 134 -3.84 -8.39 -18.49
C VAL A 134 -2.66 -7.52 -18.93
N GLU A 135 -2.89 -6.59 -19.85
CA GLU A 135 -1.85 -5.70 -20.39
C GLU A 135 -1.27 -4.76 -19.34
N GLN A 136 -2.13 -4.18 -18.49
CA GLN A 136 -1.70 -3.32 -17.39
C GLN A 136 -0.89 -4.11 -16.36
N SER A 137 -1.35 -5.31 -16.03
CA SER A 137 -0.62 -6.21 -15.14
C SER A 137 0.76 -6.55 -15.69
N LEU A 138 0.82 -6.92 -16.98
CA LEU A 138 2.06 -7.29 -17.65
C LEU A 138 3.06 -6.13 -17.66
N ALA A 139 2.61 -4.92 -17.97
CA ALA A 139 3.46 -3.72 -17.95
C ALA A 139 4.09 -3.48 -16.57
N ILE A 140 3.31 -3.64 -15.49
CA ILE A 140 3.80 -3.49 -14.11
C ILE A 140 4.80 -4.60 -13.77
N LEU A 141 4.51 -5.85 -14.13
CA LEU A 141 5.38 -6.99 -13.82
C LEU A 141 6.71 -6.93 -14.57
N LEU A 142 6.71 -6.52 -15.83
CA LEU A 142 7.94 -6.33 -16.60
C LEU A 142 8.82 -5.21 -16.03
N ALA A 143 8.21 -4.13 -15.53
CA ALA A 143 8.93 -3.08 -14.82
C ALA A 143 9.54 -3.62 -13.51
N LEU A 144 8.76 -4.41 -12.75
CA LEU A 144 9.21 -5.03 -11.50
C LEU A 144 10.33 -6.04 -11.72
N ASP A 145 10.29 -6.83 -12.80
CA ASP A 145 11.34 -7.80 -13.12
C ASP A 145 12.68 -7.11 -13.43
N LYS A 146 12.64 -5.91 -14.06
CA LYS A 146 13.81 -5.06 -14.24
C LYS A 146 14.35 -4.47 -12.92
N GLU A 147 13.46 -4.08 -12.01
CA GLU A 147 13.82 -3.53 -10.69
C GLU A 147 14.32 -4.61 -9.72
N MET A 148 13.79 -5.84 -9.83
CA MET A 148 14.07 -7.00 -8.97
C MET A 148 14.24 -8.28 -9.80
N PRO A 149 15.33 -8.41 -10.54
CA PRO A 149 15.55 -9.57 -11.41
C PRO A 149 15.50 -10.89 -10.63
N GLY A 150 14.76 -11.85 -11.13
CA GLY A 150 14.71 -13.17 -10.55
C GLY A 150 13.81 -13.29 -9.32
N SER A 151 12.93 -12.32 -9.04
CA SER A 151 11.94 -12.43 -7.97
C SER A 151 10.99 -13.60 -8.24
N PRO A 152 10.94 -14.64 -7.37
CA PRO A 152 10.13 -15.84 -7.64
C PRO A 152 8.65 -15.53 -7.84
N TYR A 153 8.11 -14.60 -7.07
CA TYR A 153 6.71 -14.22 -7.15
C TYR A 153 6.37 -13.46 -8.44
N VAL A 154 7.24 -12.54 -8.88
CA VAL A 154 7.08 -11.80 -10.15
C VAL A 154 7.16 -12.76 -11.33
N LEU A 155 8.17 -13.64 -11.35
CA LEU A 155 8.32 -14.67 -12.38
C LEU A 155 7.12 -15.63 -12.40
N GLY A 156 6.57 -16.00 -11.23
CA GLY A 156 5.38 -16.84 -11.13
C GLY A 156 4.14 -16.18 -11.75
N LEU A 157 3.94 -14.88 -11.51
CA LEU A 157 2.84 -14.13 -12.13
C LEU A 157 3.03 -13.97 -13.64
N LEU A 158 4.25 -13.66 -14.10
CA LEU A 158 4.58 -13.59 -15.52
C LEU A 158 4.34 -14.93 -16.22
N ASN A 159 4.78 -16.04 -15.61
CA ASN A 159 4.51 -17.38 -16.09
C ASN A 159 3.00 -17.64 -16.25
N THR A 160 2.19 -17.28 -15.24
CA THR A 160 0.73 -17.45 -15.30
C THR A 160 0.13 -16.64 -16.44
N ILE A 161 0.56 -15.39 -16.60
CA ILE A 161 0.05 -14.51 -17.67
C ILE A 161 0.45 -15.04 -19.05
N TYR A 162 1.72 -15.36 -19.27
CA TYR A 162 2.19 -15.83 -20.58
C TYR A 162 1.57 -17.17 -20.95
N GLN A 163 1.32 -18.06 -19.98
CA GLN A 163 0.54 -19.29 -20.26
C GLN A 163 -0.89 -18.98 -20.68
N SER A 164 -1.55 -18.00 -20.03
CA SER A 164 -2.92 -17.60 -20.42
C SER A 164 -3.01 -16.91 -21.77
N LEU A 165 -1.92 -16.28 -22.22
CA LEU A 165 -1.79 -15.63 -23.52
C LEU A 165 -1.24 -16.58 -24.59
N GLU A 166 -0.84 -17.80 -24.23
CA GLU A 166 -0.16 -18.77 -25.09
C GLU A 166 1.13 -18.20 -25.73
N ASP A 167 1.79 -17.26 -25.02
CA ASP A 167 3.05 -16.65 -25.47
C ASP A 167 4.25 -17.53 -25.08
N TRP A 168 4.34 -18.66 -25.82
CA TRP A 168 5.34 -19.69 -25.54
C TRP A 168 6.78 -19.22 -25.77
N GLU A 169 6.98 -18.26 -26.68
CA GLU A 169 8.30 -17.70 -26.96
C GLU A 169 8.86 -16.95 -25.73
N LYS A 170 8.05 -16.10 -25.10
CA LYS A 170 8.45 -15.42 -23.87
C LYS A 170 8.60 -16.36 -22.69
N LEU A 171 7.77 -17.39 -22.62
CA LEU A 171 7.93 -18.44 -21.61
C LEU A 171 9.25 -19.18 -21.76
N GLU A 172 9.63 -19.57 -22.99
CA GLU A 172 10.88 -20.24 -23.28
C GLU A 172 12.09 -19.38 -22.84
N ALA A 173 12.06 -18.08 -23.15
CA ALA A 173 13.10 -17.13 -22.74
C ALA A 173 13.21 -16.98 -21.21
N MET A 174 12.13 -17.21 -20.49
CA MET A 174 12.09 -17.10 -19.01
C MET A 174 12.48 -18.40 -18.28
N LEU A 175 12.48 -19.56 -18.95
CA LEU A 175 12.75 -20.86 -18.32
C LEU A 175 14.02 -20.89 -17.45
N PRO A 176 15.18 -20.36 -17.90
CA PRO A 176 16.39 -20.39 -17.08
C PRO A 176 16.26 -19.59 -15.77
N ALA A 177 15.58 -18.44 -15.82
CA ALA A 177 15.34 -17.61 -14.64
C ALA A 177 14.37 -18.30 -13.67
N MET A 178 13.30 -18.92 -14.17
CA MET A 178 12.32 -19.64 -13.38
C MET A 178 12.91 -20.87 -12.69
N GLU A 179 13.78 -21.62 -13.40
CA GLU A 179 14.48 -22.79 -12.87
C GLU A 179 15.44 -22.37 -11.75
N LYS A 180 16.24 -21.32 -11.96
CA LYS A 180 17.17 -20.77 -10.97
C LYS A 180 16.43 -20.26 -9.73
N ALA A 181 15.28 -19.60 -9.92
CA ALA A 181 14.48 -19.05 -8.84
C ALA A 181 13.56 -20.09 -8.17
N LYS A 182 13.54 -21.35 -8.67
CA LYS A 182 12.67 -22.43 -8.19
C LYS A 182 11.17 -22.03 -8.12
N VAL A 183 10.72 -21.33 -9.16
CA VAL A 183 9.34 -20.82 -9.25
C VAL A 183 8.32 -21.95 -9.37
N ILE A 184 8.69 -23.01 -10.09
CA ILE A 184 7.87 -24.19 -10.38
C ILE A 184 8.64 -25.46 -10.04
N SER A 185 7.88 -26.54 -9.81
CA SER A 185 8.49 -27.85 -9.58
C SER A 185 9.24 -28.36 -10.82
N SER A 186 10.16 -29.31 -10.64
CA SER A 186 10.87 -29.93 -11.78
C SER A 186 9.89 -30.66 -12.72
N GLU A 187 8.82 -31.22 -12.18
CA GLU A 187 7.77 -31.89 -12.94
C GLU A 187 6.95 -30.91 -13.79
N ASP A 188 6.53 -29.78 -13.19
CA ASP A 188 5.80 -28.74 -13.91
C ASP A 188 6.67 -28.05 -14.96
N LEU A 189 7.98 -27.90 -14.68
CA LEU A 189 8.95 -27.39 -15.65
C LEU A 189 9.07 -28.32 -16.86
N ALA A 190 9.12 -29.64 -16.65
CA ALA A 190 9.16 -30.62 -17.74
C ALA A 190 7.88 -30.52 -18.60
N ARG A 191 6.69 -30.49 -17.97
CA ARG A 191 5.40 -30.31 -18.66
C ARG A 191 5.34 -29.01 -19.46
N LEU A 192 5.90 -27.92 -18.89
CA LEU A 192 5.94 -26.63 -19.58
C LEU A 192 6.84 -26.67 -20.81
N LYS A 193 8.02 -27.30 -20.70
CA LYS A 193 8.94 -27.52 -21.83
C LYS A 193 8.26 -28.35 -22.94
N GLU A 194 7.54 -29.40 -22.61
CA GLU A 194 6.78 -30.20 -23.58
C GLU A 194 5.73 -29.37 -24.33
N LYS A 195 4.97 -28.52 -23.63
CA LYS A 195 4.00 -27.61 -24.26
C LYS A 195 4.67 -26.61 -25.21
N ILE A 196 5.79 -26.04 -24.82
CA ILE A 196 6.55 -25.10 -25.66
C ILE A 196 7.01 -25.81 -26.95
N ILE A 197 7.56 -27.02 -26.85
CA ILE A 197 8.01 -27.81 -27.99
C ILE A 197 6.82 -28.15 -28.91
N ALA A 198 5.70 -28.59 -28.35
CA ALA A 198 4.48 -28.90 -29.12
C ALA A 198 3.97 -27.68 -29.89
N SER A 199 3.95 -26.51 -29.26
CA SER A 199 3.51 -25.27 -29.92
C SER A 199 4.47 -24.82 -31.04
N SER A 200 5.77 -24.99 -30.85
CA SER A 200 6.77 -24.64 -31.88
C SER A 200 6.67 -25.59 -33.09
N LEU A 201 6.43 -26.89 -32.88
CA LEU A 201 6.21 -27.86 -33.95
C LEU A 201 4.93 -27.54 -34.73
N GLN A 202 3.86 -27.16 -34.06
CA GLN A 202 2.60 -26.77 -34.71
C GLN A 202 2.80 -25.56 -35.63
N LYS A 203 3.49 -24.51 -35.14
CA LYS A 203 3.81 -23.33 -35.97
C LYS A 203 4.61 -23.66 -37.22
N ILE A 204 5.61 -24.55 -37.09
CA ILE A 204 6.41 -25.00 -38.24
C ILE A 204 5.54 -25.75 -39.26
N THR A 205 4.62 -26.61 -38.82
CA THR A 205 3.71 -27.39 -39.68
C THR A 205 2.75 -26.45 -40.42
N GLU A 206 2.20 -25.44 -39.75
CA GLU A 206 1.29 -24.44 -40.36
C GLU A 206 2.03 -23.60 -41.41
N GLN A 207 3.27 -23.20 -41.17
CA GLN A 207 4.10 -22.43 -42.10
C GLN A 207 4.49 -23.24 -43.32
N SER A 208 4.80 -24.53 -43.14
CA SER A 208 5.16 -25.43 -44.26
C SER A 208 3.94 -25.84 -45.11
N GLY A 209 2.78 -25.98 -44.48
CA GLY A 209 1.52 -26.27 -45.19
C GLY A 209 0.97 -25.10 -46.00
N GLY A 210 1.22 -23.84 -45.56
CA GLY A 210 0.82 -22.63 -46.28
C GLY A 210 1.68 -22.25 -47.49
N GLN A 211 2.85 -22.89 -47.69
CA GLN A 211 3.72 -22.68 -48.86
C GLN A 211 3.42 -23.68 -50.02
N ALA A 212 2.51 -24.63 -49.80
CA ALA A 212 2.21 -25.68 -50.77
C ALA A 212 0.92 -25.41 -51.58
N VAL A 213 0.35 -24.23 -51.55
CA VAL A 213 -0.76 -23.74 -52.36
C VAL A 213 -0.30 -22.53 -53.15
#